data_efdedd3827d9c28a2da3a9611ace5cd0
#
_entry.id   efdedd3827d9c28a2da3a9611ace5cd0
#
_cell.length_a   1.000
_cell.length_b   1.000
_cell.length_c   1.000
_cell.angle_alpha   90.00
_cell.angle_beta   90.00
_cell.angle_gamma   90.00
#
_symmetry.space_group_name_H-M   'P 1'
#
loop_
_entity.id
_entity.type
_entity.pdbx_description
1 polymer ?
#
loop_
_entity_poly.entity_id
_entity_poly.type
_entity_poly.pdbx_seq_one_letter_code
_entity_poly.pdbx_strand_id
1 'polypeptide(L)'
;MNNNQETTIRFAAELAIRERNSKRFWVCVICGFFSLDFSIAAIAISMAAGDPSFRSIPGYGERAVAWDVRQKRKEISNKLGWKIELQPVEPLRDAIEIRVLDDSNQPIAGCTGSLRLFHFTRVAEQFVCDLIEMEPGRYLANVDVAKLGRWQLEMEIHALGGQNFWVERTLDWFDASNKGLDKVE
;
A
#
# COMPACT_ATOMS: atom_id res chain seq x y z
N MET A 1 -61.01 -20.85 56.82
CA MET A 1 -60.19 -20.96 55.54
C MET A 1 -58.91 -20.20 55.71
N ASN A 2 -57.76 -20.86 55.51
CA ASN A 2 -56.48 -20.60 56.14
C ASN A 2 -55.70 -19.37 55.63
N ASN A 3 -55.47 -18.39 56.46
CA ASN A 3 -54.60 -17.26 56.24
C ASN A 3 -53.15 -17.68 55.81
N ASN A 4 -52.72 -18.89 56.19
CA ASN A 4 -51.44 -19.47 55.83
C ASN A 4 -51.32 -19.87 54.35
N GLN A 5 -52.41 -20.27 53.69
CA GLN A 5 -52.42 -20.64 52.30
C GLN A 5 -52.33 -19.40 51.38
N GLU A 6 -53.00 -18.32 51.73
CA GLU A 6 -52.93 -17.07 50.96
C GLU A 6 -51.53 -16.44 51.02
N THR A 7 -50.89 -16.45 52.19
CA THR A 7 -49.52 -15.94 52.33
C THR A 7 -48.51 -16.78 51.53
N THR A 8 -48.64 -18.10 51.50
CA THR A 8 -47.75 -18.97 50.73
C THR A 8 -47.91 -18.75 49.18
N ILE A 9 -49.13 -18.56 48.71
CA ILE A 9 -49.43 -18.29 47.28
C ILE A 9 -48.89 -16.93 46.86
N ARG A 10 -49.00 -15.88 47.69
CA ARG A 10 -48.46 -14.56 47.44
C ARG A 10 -46.93 -14.58 47.37
N PHE A 11 -46.29 -15.26 48.29
CA PHE A 11 -44.83 -15.42 48.36
C PHE A 11 -44.28 -16.18 47.15
N ALA A 12 -44.95 -17.24 46.71
CA ALA A 12 -44.61 -17.99 45.51
C ALA A 12 -44.75 -17.12 44.23
N ALA A 13 -45.78 -16.29 44.16
CA ALA A 13 -46.00 -15.38 43.03
C ALA A 13 -44.94 -14.29 42.98
N GLU A 14 -44.56 -13.73 44.10
CA GLU A 14 -43.46 -12.72 44.19
C GLU A 14 -42.10 -13.30 43.76
N LEU A 15 -41.79 -14.54 44.20
CA LEU A 15 -40.58 -15.24 43.78
C LEU A 15 -40.55 -15.48 42.28
N ALA A 16 -41.67 -15.93 41.70
CA ALA A 16 -41.76 -16.17 40.25
C ALA A 16 -41.60 -14.91 39.43
N ILE A 17 -42.14 -13.76 39.91
CA ILE A 17 -41.96 -12.46 39.27
C ILE A 17 -40.51 -12.02 39.35
N ARG A 18 -39.90 -12.19 40.50
CA ARG A 18 -38.48 -11.82 40.73
C ARG A 18 -37.54 -12.63 39.84
N GLU A 19 -37.78 -13.93 39.75
CA GLU A 19 -37.01 -14.84 38.90
C GLU A 19 -37.16 -14.48 37.41
N ARG A 20 -38.36 -14.19 36.95
CA ARG A 20 -38.62 -13.75 35.58
C ARG A 20 -37.95 -12.44 35.24
N ASN A 21 -37.95 -11.47 36.17
CA ASN A 21 -37.31 -10.18 35.98
C ASN A 21 -35.80 -10.34 35.97
N SER A 22 -35.24 -11.20 36.82
CA SER A 22 -33.80 -11.50 36.84
C SER A 22 -33.36 -12.14 35.51
N LYS A 23 -34.10 -13.11 34.98
CA LYS A 23 -33.80 -13.70 33.68
C LYS A 23 -33.86 -12.69 32.54
N ARG A 24 -34.85 -11.80 32.52
CA ARG A 24 -34.96 -10.73 31.53
C ARG A 24 -33.81 -9.75 31.64
N PHE A 25 -33.42 -9.38 32.87
CA PHE A 25 -32.25 -8.50 33.10
C PHE A 25 -30.98 -9.12 32.52
N TRP A 26 -30.71 -10.40 32.77
CA TRP A 26 -29.54 -11.08 32.23
C TRP A 26 -29.53 -11.15 30.71
N VAL A 27 -30.70 -11.43 30.12
CA VAL A 27 -30.84 -11.42 28.64
C VAL A 27 -30.53 -10.03 28.08
N CYS A 28 -31.07 -8.97 28.70
CA CYS A 28 -30.74 -7.59 28.26
C CYS A 28 -29.25 -7.27 28.38
N VAL A 29 -28.59 -7.71 29.45
CA VAL A 29 -27.15 -7.50 29.65
C VAL A 29 -26.34 -8.22 28.55
N ILE A 30 -26.69 -9.47 28.25
CA ILE A 30 -26.01 -10.24 27.21
C ILE A 30 -26.23 -9.60 25.84
N CYS A 31 -27.47 -9.22 25.51
CA CYS A 31 -27.77 -8.52 24.25
C CYS A 31 -27.03 -7.19 24.15
N GLY A 32 -26.89 -6.45 25.28
CA GLY A 32 -26.14 -5.21 25.35
C GLY A 32 -24.66 -5.41 25.02
N PHE A 33 -24.04 -6.46 25.58
CA PHE A 33 -22.65 -6.80 25.26
C PHE A 33 -22.48 -7.15 23.78
N PHE A 34 -23.34 -8.01 23.22
CA PHE A 34 -23.26 -8.33 21.80
C PHE A 34 -23.45 -7.11 20.89
N SER A 35 -24.37 -6.20 21.26
CA SER A 35 -24.58 -4.97 20.51
C SER A 35 -23.34 -4.07 20.54
N LEU A 36 -22.65 -4.00 21.68
CA LEU A 36 -21.42 -3.25 21.83
C LEU A 36 -20.30 -3.85 20.96
N ASP A 37 -20.10 -5.17 21.03
CA ASP A 37 -19.09 -5.87 20.23
C ASP A 37 -19.34 -5.68 18.73
N PHE A 38 -20.59 -5.78 18.31
CA PHE A 38 -20.96 -5.57 16.91
C PHE A 38 -20.69 -4.14 16.45
N SER A 39 -20.94 -3.16 17.32
CA SER A 39 -20.68 -1.76 17.03
C SER A 39 -19.19 -1.48 16.89
N ILE A 40 -18.37 -2.03 17.77
CA ILE A 40 -16.90 -1.90 17.71
C ILE A 40 -16.37 -2.55 16.42
N ALA A 41 -16.85 -3.76 16.11
CA ALA A 41 -16.46 -4.45 14.88
C ALA A 41 -16.85 -3.67 13.62
N ALA A 42 -18.05 -3.11 13.58
CA ALA A 42 -18.52 -2.30 12.45
C ALA A 42 -17.67 -1.03 12.25
N ILE A 43 -17.31 -0.35 13.35
CA ILE A 43 -16.42 0.82 13.30
C ILE A 43 -15.03 0.40 12.80
N ALA A 44 -14.46 -0.68 13.34
CA ALA A 44 -13.15 -1.18 12.93
C ALA A 44 -13.12 -1.56 11.44
N ILE A 45 -14.16 -2.24 10.94
CA ILE A 45 -14.28 -2.61 9.53
C ILE A 45 -14.42 -1.36 8.66
N SER A 46 -15.22 -0.36 9.06
CA SER A 46 -15.41 0.86 8.30
C SER A 46 -14.12 1.67 8.20
N MET A 47 -13.34 1.73 9.27
CA MET A 47 -12.03 2.40 9.27
C MET A 47 -11.03 1.63 8.39
N ALA A 48 -10.96 0.30 8.53
CA ALA A 48 -10.08 -0.54 7.74
C ALA A 48 -10.43 -0.52 6.24
N ALA A 49 -11.71 -0.51 5.88
CA ALA A 49 -12.15 -0.47 4.48
C ALA A 49 -11.80 0.86 3.78
N GLY A 50 -11.69 1.94 4.55
CA GLY A 50 -11.28 3.26 4.04
C GLY A 50 -9.77 3.48 4.00
N ASP A 51 -8.99 2.64 4.65
CA ASP A 51 -7.53 2.82 4.73
C ASP A 51 -6.82 2.17 3.53
N PRO A 52 -6.10 2.95 2.71
CA PRO A 52 -5.31 2.44 1.59
C PRO A 52 -4.25 1.41 2.00
N SER A 53 -3.82 1.40 3.26
CA SER A 53 -2.80 0.49 3.79
C SER A 53 -3.23 -0.98 3.81
N PHE A 54 -4.55 -1.23 3.86
CA PHE A 54 -5.11 -2.60 3.86
C PHE A 54 -5.38 -3.15 2.46
N ARG A 55 -5.15 -2.35 1.42
CA ARG A 55 -5.32 -2.86 0.06
C ARG A 55 -4.10 -3.68 -0.34
N SER A 56 -4.35 -4.86 -0.91
CA SER A 56 -3.29 -5.66 -1.52
C SER A 56 -2.63 -4.87 -2.66
N ILE A 57 -1.34 -5.10 -2.86
CA ILE A 57 -0.62 -4.54 -4.01
C ILE A 57 -1.36 -4.90 -5.29
N PRO A 58 -1.78 -3.95 -6.12
CA PRO A 58 -2.39 -4.26 -7.39
C PRO A 58 -1.50 -5.21 -8.19
N GLY A 59 -2.07 -6.31 -8.67
CA GLY A 59 -1.31 -7.31 -9.42
C GLY A 59 -0.40 -8.21 -8.57
N TYR A 60 -0.58 -8.29 -7.24
CA TYR A 60 0.25 -9.17 -6.41
C TYR A 60 0.15 -10.65 -6.82
N GLY A 61 -1.05 -11.14 -7.11
CA GLY A 61 -1.27 -12.50 -7.61
C GLY A 61 -0.62 -12.72 -8.98
N GLU A 62 -0.76 -11.75 -9.88
CA GLU A 62 -0.12 -11.77 -11.19
C GLU A 62 1.41 -11.71 -11.08
N ARG A 63 1.94 -10.95 -10.14
CA ARG A 63 3.39 -10.88 -9.86
C ARG A 63 3.95 -12.18 -9.32
N ALA A 64 3.20 -12.90 -8.51
CA ALA A 64 3.61 -14.21 -7.99
C ALA A 64 3.69 -15.25 -9.12
N VAL A 65 2.70 -15.27 -10.02
CA VAL A 65 2.66 -16.15 -11.20
C VAL A 65 3.67 -15.72 -12.27
N ALA A 66 3.89 -14.40 -12.40
CA ALA A 66 4.82 -13.83 -13.39
C ALA A 66 6.27 -13.75 -12.90
N TRP A 67 6.63 -14.46 -11.83
CA TRP A 67 8.00 -14.41 -11.30
C TRP A 67 9.05 -14.81 -12.34
N ASP A 68 8.79 -15.87 -13.10
CA ASP A 68 9.69 -16.33 -14.16
C ASP A 68 9.85 -15.29 -15.28
N VAL A 69 8.76 -14.62 -15.64
CA VAL A 69 8.77 -13.54 -16.66
C VAL A 69 9.62 -12.38 -16.16
N ARG A 70 9.48 -12.02 -14.89
CA ARG A 70 10.23 -10.93 -14.26
C ARG A 70 11.71 -11.27 -14.19
N GLN A 71 12.04 -12.49 -13.81
CA GLN A 71 13.41 -12.97 -13.78
C GLN A 71 14.06 -12.90 -15.16
N LYS A 72 13.36 -13.33 -16.22
CA LYS A 72 13.84 -13.20 -17.61
C LYS A 72 14.04 -11.74 -18.02
N ARG A 73 13.11 -10.84 -17.68
CA ARG A 73 13.26 -9.39 -17.96
C ARG A 73 14.50 -8.82 -17.27
N LYS A 74 14.72 -9.19 -16.02
CA LYS A 74 15.91 -8.78 -15.24
C LYS A 74 17.21 -9.30 -15.88
N GLU A 75 17.22 -10.56 -16.32
CA GLU A 75 18.37 -11.15 -17.00
C GLU A 75 18.68 -10.44 -18.33
N ILE A 76 17.64 -10.12 -19.12
CA ILE A 76 17.80 -9.37 -20.38
C ILE A 76 18.37 -7.98 -20.08
N SER A 77 17.81 -7.28 -19.10
CA SER A 77 18.27 -5.95 -18.70
C SER A 77 19.71 -5.97 -18.19
N ASN A 78 20.07 -6.96 -17.39
CA ASN A 78 21.45 -7.11 -16.91
C ASN A 78 22.45 -7.37 -18.05
N LYS A 79 22.04 -8.12 -19.09
CA LYS A 79 22.91 -8.38 -20.26
C LYS A 79 23.15 -7.12 -21.12
N LEU A 80 22.23 -6.15 -21.08
CA LEU A 80 22.42 -4.87 -21.78
C LEU A 80 23.50 -4.02 -21.11
N GLY A 81 23.80 -4.26 -19.83
CA GLY A 81 24.81 -3.50 -19.08
C GLY A 81 24.45 -2.03 -18.86
N TRP A 82 23.20 -1.64 -19.10
CA TRP A 82 22.78 -0.25 -18.95
C TRP A 82 22.80 0.17 -17.49
N LYS A 83 23.20 1.42 -17.29
CA LYS A 83 23.24 2.06 -15.98
C LYS A 83 22.18 3.14 -15.92
N ILE A 84 21.45 3.13 -14.83
CA ILE A 84 20.41 4.13 -14.55
C ILE A 84 20.82 4.91 -13.31
N GLU A 85 20.92 6.22 -13.46
CA GLU A 85 21.09 7.15 -12.37
C GLU A 85 19.79 7.92 -12.16
N LEU A 86 19.35 8.01 -10.91
CA LEU A 86 18.11 8.67 -10.53
C LEU A 86 18.44 9.84 -9.60
N GLN A 87 17.95 11.02 -9.94
CA GLN A 87 18.13 12.21 -9.12
C GLN A 87 16.79 12.94 -8.97
N PRO A 88 16.31 13.17 -7.74
CA PRO A 88 15.16 14.03 -7.52
C PRO A 88 15.47 15.45 -8.00
N VAL A 89 14.53 16.09 -8.68
CA VAL A 89 14.66 17.50 -9.07
C VAL A 89 14.30 18.36 -7.86
N GLU A 90 15.30 19.05 -7.33
CA GLU A 90 15.10 19.98 -6.22
C GLU A 90 14.76 21.40 -6.74
N PRO A 91 14.00 22.22 -5.99
CA PRO A 91 13.53 22.01 -4.62
C PRO A 91 12.14 21.36 -4.50
N LEU A 92 11.37 21.31 -5.58
CA LEU A 92 9.94 20.96 -5.55
C LEU A 92 9.68 19.47 -5.43
N ARG A 93 10.64 18.60 -5.83
CA ARG A 93 10.52 17.14 -5.79
C ARG A 93 9.28 16.59 -6.49
N ASP A 94 8.78 17.31 -7.47
CA ASP A 94 7.66 16.94 -8.34
C ASP A 94 8.11 16.19 -9.59
N ALA A 95 9.41 15.97 -9.73
CA ALA A 95 10.01 15.26 -10.84
C ALA A 95 11.26 14.48 -10.43
N ILE A 96 11.57 13.44 -11.20
CA ILE A 96 12.81 12.66 -11.11
C ILE A 96 13.54 12.82 -12.43
N GLU A 97 14.80 13.25 -12.36
CA GLU A 97 15.72 13.17 -13.48
C GLU A 97 16.31 11.76 -13.56
N ILE A 98 16.31 11.22 -14.75
CA ILE A 98 16.76 9.86 -15.04
C ILE A 98 17.81 9.94 -16.12
N ARG A 99 19.01 9.45 -15.83
CA ARG A 99 20.06 9.29 -16.83
C ARG A 99 20.19 7.85 -17.22
N VAL A 100 20.14 7.61 -18.53
CA VAL A 100 20.28 6.28 -19.12
C VAL A 100 21.60 6.21 -19.85
N LEU A 101 22.49 5.35 -19.39
CA LEU A 101 23.83 5.17 -19.90
C LEU A 101 24.03 3.73 -20.37
N ASP A 102 24.83 3.51 -21.39
CA ASP A 102 25.28 2.19 -21.80
C ASP A 102 26.41 1.64 -20.90
N ASP A 103 26.92 0.46 -21.23
CA ASP A 103 28.04 -0.19 -20.55
C ASP A 103 29.36 0.64 -20.61
N SER A 104 29.49 1.46 -21.64
CA SER A 104 30.62 2.38 -21.88
C SER A 104 30.43 3.77 -21.25
N ASN A 105 29.35 3.96 -20.43
CA ASN A 105 28.92 5.24 -19.86
C ASN A 105 28.53 6.30 -20.91
N GLN A 106 28.12 5.89 -22.11
CA GLN A 106 27.61 6.82 -23.10
C GLN A 106 26.09 6.99 -22.94
N PRO A 107 25.55 8.20 -23.11
CA PRO A 107 24.13 8.46 -22.99
C PRO A 107 23.33 7.76 -24.09
N ILE A 108 22.24 7.10 -23.74
CA ILE A 108 21.34 6.45 -24.69
C ILE A 108 20.16 7.38 -24.95
N ALA A 109 20.12 7.94 -26.15
CA ALA A 109 19.10 8.88 -26.60
C ALA A 109 17.92 8.19 -27.29
N GLY A 110 16.78 8.90 -27.38
CA GLY A 110 15.62 8.47 -28.14
C GLY A 110 14.87 7.32 -27.49
N CYS A 111 15.05 7.09 -26.20
CA CYS A 111 14.28 6.09 -25.48
C CYS A 111 12.87 6.60 -25.17
N THR A 112 11.91 5.68 -25.22
CA THR A 112 10.58 5.86 -24.66
C THR A 112 10.41 4.93 -23.48
N GLY A 113 9.50 5.24 -22.55
CA GLY A 113 9.28 4.36 -21.42
C GLY A 113 8.35 4.96 -20.40
N SER A 114 8.08 4.18 -19.36
CA SER A 114 7.25 4.60 -18.26
C SER A 114 7.90 4.28 -16.92
N LEU A 115 7.62 5.12 -15.96
CA LEU A 115 8.00 5.01 -14.58
C LEU A 115 6.76 4.74 -13.74
N ARG A 116 6.80 3.70 -12.93
CA ARG A 116 5.79 3.40 -11.93
C ARG A 116 6.39 3.50 -10.54
N LEU A 117 5.75 4.30 -9.69
CA LEU A 117 6.12 4.44 -8.28
C LEU A 117 4.97 4.02 -7.38
N PHE A 118 5.27 3.35 -6.29
CA PHE A 118 4.31 3.11 -5.22
C PHE A 118 4.98 3.15 -3.86
N HIS A 119 4.24 3.69 -2.89
CA HIS A 119 4.73 3.83 -1.53
C HIS A 119 4.59 2.50 -0.78
N PHE A 120 5.62 2.08 -0.02
CA PHE A 120 5.60 0.78 0.69
C PHE A 120 4.45 0.62 1.67
N THR A 121 4.05 1.68 2.36
CA THR A 121 2.95 1.63 3.34
C THR A 121 1.57 1.90 2.74
N ARG A 122 1.50 2.34 1.47
CA ARG A 122 0.25 2.71 0.79
C ARG A 122 0.25 2.25 -0.64
N VAL A 123 0.23 0.95 -0.81
CA VAL A 123 0.36 0.30 -2.11
C VAL A 123 -0.75 0.67 -3.10
N ALA A 124 -1.88 1.16 -2.62
CA ALA A 124 -2.94 1.68 -3.48
C ALA A 124 -2.61 3.05 -4.10
N GLU A 125 -1.66 3.79 -3.52
CA GLU A 125 -1.15 5.05 -4.08
C GLU A 125 0.00 4.70 -5.04
N GLN A 126 -0.33 4.51 -6.31
CA GLN A 126 0.66 4.32 -7.36
C GLN A 126 0.60 5.47 -8.35
N PHE A 127 1.75 5.93 -8.77
CA PHE A 127 1.92 6.92 -9.83
C PHE A 127 2.52 6.22 -11.04
N VAL A 128 1.97 6.50 -12.21
CA VAL A 128 2.52 6.04 -13.49
C VAL A 128 2.70 7.29 -14.35
N CYS A 129 3.90 7.50 -14.83
CA CYS A 129 4.23 8.61 -15.71
C CYS A 129 5.14 8.15 -16.83
N ASP A 130 5.06 8.85 -17.97
CA ASP A 130 5.94 8.62 -19.09
C ASP A 130 7.26 9.37 -18.92
N LEU A 131 8.31 8.84 -19.54
CA LEU A 131 9.62 9.47 -19.58
C LEU A 131 9.65 10.51 -20.72
N ILE A 132 10.04 11.73 -20.38
CA ILE A 132 10.18 12.84 -21.33
C ILE A 132 11.66 13.10 -21.53
N GLU A 133 12.17 12.91 -22.74
CA GLU A 133 13.58 13.22 -23.04
C GLU A 133 13.78 14.72 -23.07
N MET A 134 14.71 15.21 -22.24
CA MET A 134 15.09 16.61 -22.16
C MET A 134 16.38 16.89 -22.93
N GLU A 135 17.32 15.97 -22.87
CA GLU A 135 18.61 15.97 -23.56
C GLU A 135 18.98 14.52 -23.88
N PRO A 136 19.88 14.26 -24.81
CA PRO A 136 20.30 12.91 -25.15
C PRO A 136 20.70 12.10 -23.91
N GLY A 137 19.93 11.04 -23.62
CA GLY A 137 20.14 10.16 -22.45
C GLY A 137 19.70 10.74 -21.11
N ARG A 138 19.09 11.94 -21.09
CA ARG A 138 18.48 12.55 -19.89
C ARG A 138 16.98 12.64 -20.03
N TYR A 139 16.29 12.03 -19.12
CA TYR A 139 14.83 11.94 -19.12
C TYR A 139 14.28 12.55 -17.83
N LEU A 140 13.09 13.12 -17.93
CA LEU A 140 12.32 13.65 -16.81
C LEU A 140 11.05 12.81 -16.65
N ALA A 141 10.76 12.42 -15.42
CA ALA A 141 9.50 11.81 -15.03
C ALA A 141 8.82 12.73 -14.02
N ASN A 142 7.63 13.25 -14.37
CA ASN A 142 6.85 14.09 -13.47
C ASN A 142 6.11 13.19 -12.47
N VAL A 143 6.40 13.36 -11.19
CA VAL A 143 5.84 12.56 -10.11
C VAL A 143 5.33 13.49 -9.02
N ASP A 144 4.06 13.35 -8.68
CA ASP A 144 3.48 14.08 -7.55
C ASP A 144 3.70 13.27 -6.26
N VAL A 145 4.93 13.33 -5.74
CA VAL A 145 5.30 12.63 -4.50
C VAL A 145 5.10 13.57 -3.32
N ALA A 146 3.85 13.72 -2.89
CA ALA A 146 3.52 14.55 -1.74
C ALA A 146 4.03 14.01 -0.39
N LYS A 147 4.56 12.79 -0.36
CA LYS A 147 4.91 12.10 0.90
C LYS A 147 6.36 11.64 0.91
N LEU A 148 7.00 11.91 2.03
CA LEU A 148 8.31 11.37 2.35
C LEU A 148 8.21 9.89 2.69
N GLY A 149 9.26 9.13 2.49
CA GLY A 149 9.33 7.72 2.85
C GLY A 149 9.99 6.85 1.81
N ARG A 150 9.76 5.55 1.96
CA ARG A 150 10.32 4.55 1.06
C ARG A 150 9.36 4.23 -0.06
N TRP A 151 9.84 4.36 -1.29
CA TRP A 151 9.11 4.12 -2.52
C TRP A 151 9.74 2.98 -3.30
N GLN A 152 8.93 2.15 -3.91
CA GLN A 152 9.38 1.21 -4.93
C GLN A 152 9.15 1.82 -6.30
N LEU A 153 10.19 1.78 -7.11
CA LEU A 153 10.22 2.29 -8.46
C LEU A 153 10.36 1.11 -9.42
N GLU A 154 9.47 1.01 -10.38
CA GLU A 154 9.58 0.11 -11.53
C GLU A 154 9.66 0.95 -12.79
N MET A 155 10.63 0.71 -13.65
CA MET A 155 10.80 1.45 -14.87
C MET A 155 10.99 0.50 -16.05
N GLU A 156 10.31 0.80 -17.14
CA GLU A 156 10.44 0.10 -18.41
C GLU A 156 10.86 1.10 -19.48
N ILE A 157 11.96 0.81 -20.17
CA ILE A 157 12.56 1.66 -21.19
C ILE A 157 12.68 0.88 -22.49
N HIS A 158 12.27 1.50 -23.58
CA HIS A 158 12.35 0.98 -24.94
C HIS A 158 13.26 1.90 -25.76
N ALA A 159 14.38 1.38 -26.23
CA ALA A 159 15.27 2.12 -27.11
C ALA A 159 14.86 1.97 -28.58
N LEU A 160 15.30 2.92 -29.40
CA LEU A 160 15.05 2.92 -30.87
C LEU A 160 15.57 1.66 -31.55
N GLY A 161 16.59 1.01 -30.99
CA GLY A 161 17.15 -0.26 -31.49
C GLY A 161 16.35 -1.51 -31.13
N GLY A 162 15.15 -1.36 -30.52
CA GLY A 162 14.28 -2.46 -30.11
C GLY A 162 14.72 -3.17 -28.81
N GLN A 163 15.74 -2.66 -28.12
CA GLN A 163 16.12 -3.17 -26.81
C GLN A 163 15.09 -2.70 -25.78
N ASN A 164 14.73 -3.64 -24.88
CA ASN A 164 13.85 -3.38 -23.77
C ASN A 164 14.63 -3.54 -22.47
N PHE A 165 14.66 -2.51 -21.68
CA PHE A 165 15.31 -2.50 -20.38
C PHE A 165 14.27 -2.34 -19.28
N TRP A 166 14.37 -3.18 -18.27
CA TRP A 166 13.50 -3.14 -17.11
C TRP A 166 14.34 -3.09 -15.84
N VAL A 167 13.98 -2.22 -14.93
CA VAL A 167 14.66 -2.08 -13.65
C VAL A 167 13.64 -1.84 -12.54
N GLU A 168 13.94 -2.44 -11.38
CA GLU A 168 13.23 -2.24 -10.13
C GLU A 168 14.23 -1.71 -9.10
N ARG A 169 13.87 -0.62 -8.44
CA ARG A 169 14.71 0.03 -7.42
C ARG A 169 13.85 0.46 -6.24
N THR A 170 14.47 0.53 -5.09
CA THR A 170 13.90 1.17 -3.91
C THR A 170 14.48 2.58 -3.81
N LEU A 171 13.61 3.56 -3.65
CA LEU A 171 13.97 4.95 -3.48
C LEU A 171 13.55 5.41 -2.08
N ASP A 172 14.49 5.87 -1.29
CA ASP A 172 14.23 6.46 0.00
C ASP A 172 14.12 7.99 -0.16
N TRP A 173 12.87 8.49 -0.09
CA TRP A 173 12.56 9.91 -0.25
C TRP A 173 12.45 10.56 1.12
N PHE A 174 13.57 11.04 1.62
CA PHE A 174 13.66 11.74 2.90
C PHE A 174 13.87 13.25 2.71
N ASP A 175 13.61 14.03 3.76
CA ASP A 175 13.85 15.46 3.72
C ASP A 175 15.32 15.76 3.49
N ALA A 176 15.62 16.80 2.69
CA ALA A 176 16.99 17.17 2.29
C ALA A 176 17.94 17.50 3.45
N SER A 177 17.40 17.67 4.67
CA SER A 177 18.19 17.87 5.88
C SER A 177 18.91 16.59 6.35
N ASN A 178 18.54 15.41 5.83
CA ASN A 178 19.17 14.15 6.20
C ASN A 178 19.79 13.50 4.96
N LYS A 179 21.01 13.99 4.64
CA LYS A 179 21.85 13.57 3.53
C LYS A 179 22.26 12.10 3.69
N GLY A 180 21.55 11.19 3.06
CA GLY A 180 21.80 9.74 3.10
C GLY A 180 21.21 9.04 1.88
N LEU A 181 21.50 9.57 0.68
CA LEU A 181 21.37 8.82 -0.55
C LEU A 181 22.62 7.96 -0.69
N ASP A 182 22.40 6.70 -0.80
CA ASP A 182 23.25 5.62 -1.23
C ASP A 182 23.33 4.49 -0.20
N LYS A 183 22.44 3.53 -0.34
CA LYS A 183 22.83 2.14 -0.26
C LYS A 183 22.01 1.35 -1.28
N VAL A 184 22.64 1.17 -2.40
CA VAL A 184 22.31 0.16 -3.41
C VAL A 184 22.85 -1.16 -2.89
N GLU A 185 21.94 -2.08 -2.55
CA GLU A 185 22.24 -3.52 -2.55
C GLU A 185 21.43 -4.19 -3.64
#